data_590c0a9c5e3cc26bf6501a41015d4bd2
#
_entry.id   590c0a9c5e3cc26bf6501a41015d4bd2
#
_cell.length_a   1.000
_cell.length_b   1.000
_cell.length_c   1.000
_cell.angle_alpha   90.00
_cell.angle_beta   90.00
_cell.angle_gamma   90.00
#
_symmetry.space_group_name_H-M   'P 1'
#
loop_
_entity.id
_entity.type
_entity.pdbx_description
1 polymer ?
#
loop_
_entity_poly.entity_id
_entity_poly.type
_entity_poly.pdbx_seq_one_letter_code
_entity_poly.pdbx_strand_id
1 'polypeptide(L)'
;MKNLYKSVLLVLALSGTLITKSQVTDLNSYPGASSVIFLDFNGHVVTGTMWNTNGAFTCNSSGLSDAAITEVFNRVAEDYRPFNINVTTNETKYNSAPFNKRMRVVITTSNEWYGYGAGGVAYINSFTWGDNSPCFVFSLLLGYNVKNIAEAASHEAGHTLGLRHQSSYDAACTKLSDYNWGQGTGEIGWAPIMGAGYNQNMTLWNNGPNSLGCGVIQNDLSIITNATNGFGYRTDDNTDAYATATAVTFNSSGQATISGVIEKTDDKDLFKISMPTFGRLQLNAIPYNVGTGNSGSDLDLQVEILDGSYASIGTYNPGNLLSSLIDTFINAGTYYMRIDGKGNIYAPEYGSLGSYSLQATYTDATLLPIRRLELRGRLDGDMHTLSWLIDADEHVMKQVIEVSNNGINFTPLDQPNNALRNYSYHPLDNRPLLYRMHVTFDNLKEYYSNVIAIRQGKAVKPQLVGNTIPGNNVTVNSPANYYYQIIDQSGRMLSKGTVEKGYSSVALGSIHTGIYIIRFTDGEQQWSEKFIKK
;
A
#
# COMPACT_ATOMS: atom_id res chain seq x y z
N MET A 1 -71.47 27.96 -51.73
CA MET A 1 -70.05 28.32 -51.56
C MET A 1 -69.71 27.86 -50.16
N LYS A 2 -68.91 26.81 -50.09
CA LYS A 2 -68.67 26.03 -48.84
C LYS A 2 -67.38 26.56 -48.15
N ASN A 3 -67.53 27.00 -46.91
CA ASN A 3 -66.44 27.37 -46.01
C ASN A 3 -65.82 26.10 -45.36
N LEU A 4 -64.54 25.88 -45.59
CA LEU A 4 -63.79 24.82 -44.99
C LEU A 4 -63.11 25.37 -43.73
N TYR A 5 -63.52 24.95 -42.55
CA TYR A 5 -62.80 25.19 -41.29
C TYR A 5 -61.69 24.15 -41.15
N LYS A 6 -60.42 24.58 -41.15
CA LYS A 6 -59.29 23.74 -40.75
C LYS A 6 -59.10 23.82 -39.24
N SER A 7 -59.41 22.76 -38.55
CA SER A 7 -59.04 22.58 -37.13
C SER A 7 -57.56 22.17 -37.04
N VAL A 8 -56.73 23.02 -36.45
CA VAL A 8 -55.36 22.70 -36.10
C VAL A 8 -55.37 22.06 -34.72
N LEU A 9 -55.05 20.77 -34.64
CA LEU A 9 -54.85 20.03 -33.39
C LEU A 9 -53.42 20.31 -32.91
N LEU A 10 -53.27 21.07 -31.84
CA LEU A 10 -52.01 21.32 -31.17
C LEU A 10 -51.72 20.14 -30.23
N VAL A 11 -50.82 19.22 -30.61
CA VAL A 11 -50.33 18.15 -29.76
C VAL A 11 -49.19 18.73 -28.88
N LEU A 12 -49.48 19.02 -27.62
CA LEU A 12 -48.46 19.29 -26.61
C LEU A 12 -47.74 17.98 -26.28
N ALA A 13 -46.53 17.79 -26.81
CA ALA A 13 -45.66 16.75 -26.33
C ALA A 13 -45.07 17.17 -24.96
N LEU A 14 -45.62 16.62 -23.87
CA LEU A 14 -44.95 16.67 -22.56
C LEU A 14 -43.69 15.81 -22.65
N SER A 15 -42.54 16.41 -22.89
CA SER A 15 -41.27 15.78 -22.69
C SER A 15 -40.97 15.70 -21.18
N GLY A 16 -41.53 14.69 -20.53
CA GLY A 16 -41.10 14.29 -19.21
C GLY A 16 -39.63 13.85 -19.32
N THR A 17 -38.71 14.66 -18.81
CA THR A 17 -37.36 14.20 -18.53
C THR A 17 -37.46 13.08 -17.51
N LEU A 18 -37.41 11.83 -17.98
CA LEU A 18 -37.13 10.70 -17.14
C LEU A 18 -35.69 10.92 -16.62
N ILE A 19 -35.58 11.43 -15.41
CA ILE A 19 -34.36 11.35 -14.65
C ILE A 19 -34.16 9.85 -14.39
N THR A 20 -33.45 9.18 -15.29
CA THR A 20 -32.94 7.85 -15.03
C THR A 20 -31.94 8.04 -13.90
N LYS A 21 -32.29 7.67 -12.66
CA LYS A 21 -31.29 7.44 -11.62
C LYS A 21 -30.32 6.45 -12.24
N SER A 22 -29.04 6.85 -12.39
CA SER A 22 -27.99 5.91 -12.72
C SER A 22 -28.04 4.80 -11.67
N GLN A 23 -28.29 3.59 -12.12
CA GLN A 23 -28.31 2.44 -11.22
C GLN A 23 -26.84 2.16 -10.91
N VAL A 24 -26.46 2.26 -9.64
CA VAL A 24 -25.13 1.87 -9.17
C VAL A 24 -24.83 0.46 -9.66
N THR A 25 -23.68 0.25 -10.27
CA THR A 25 -23.24 -1.07 -10.78
C THR A 25 -23.27 -2.10 -9.64
N ASP A 26 -23.83 -3.27 -9.90
CA ASP A 26 -23.87 -4.38 -8.95
C ASP A 26 -22.46 -4.99 -8.76
N LEU A 27 -21.79 -4.60 -7.69
CA LEU A 27 -20.44 -5.08 -7.33
C LEU A 27 -20.54 -6.04 -6.15
N ASN A 28 -19.72 -7.08 -6.16
CA ASN A 28 -19.66 -8.10 -5.12
C ASN A 28 -18.22 -8.60 -4.97
N SER A 29 -17.66 -8.57 -3.76
CA SER A 29 -16.30 -9.04 -3.47
C SER A 29 -16.22 -10.55 -3.27
N TYR A 30 -17.22 -11.14 -2.62
CA TYR A 30 -17.30 -12.57 -2.34
C TYR A 30 -18.77 -13.07 -2.34
N PRO A 31 -19.36 -13.24 -3.52
CA PRO A 31 -20.81 -13.49 -3.68
C PRO A 31 -21.37 -14.71 -2.95
N GLY A 32 -20.50 -15.69 -2.60
CA GLY A 32 -20.88 -16.92 -1.89
C GLY A 32 -20.96 -16.76 -0.37
N ALA A 33 -20.43 -15.70 0.20
CA ALA A 33 -20.47 -15.48 1.64
C ALA A 33 -21.89 -15.17 2.13
N SER A 34 -22.23 -15.70 3.30
CA SER A 34 -23.53 -15.49 3.93
C SER A 34 -23.62 -14.18 4.72
N SER A 35 -22.48 -13.60 5.09
CA SER A 35 -22.37 -12.33 5.78
C SER A 35 -22.12 -11.20 4.77
N VAL A 36 -22.70 -10.02 5.01
CA VAL A 36 -22.74 -8.94 4.01
C VAL A 36 -22.46 -7.58 4.64
N ILE A 37 -21.56 -6.82 4.02
CA ILE A 37 -21.42 -5.37 4.18
C ILE A 37 -21.94 -4.73 2.89
N PHE A 38 -23.04 -3.98 3.01
CA PHE A 38 -23.68 -3.29 1.89
C PHE A 38 -23.29 -1.81 1.88
N LEU A 39 -22.61 -1.38 0.84
CA LEU A 39 -22.27 0.02 0.60
C LEU A 39 -23.42 0.71 -0.12
N ASP A 40 -24.19 1.49 0.61
CA ASP A 40 -25.38 2.18 0.11
C ASP A 40 -25.04 3.61 -0.31
N PHE A 41 -24.95 3.85 -1.62
CA PHE A 41 -24.65 5.15 -2.22
C PHE A 41 -25.91 5.90 -2.68
N ASN A 42 -27.09 5.25 -2.64
CA ASN A 42 -28.32 5.78 -3.25
C ASN A 42 -29.14 6.67 -2.34
N GLY A 43 -28.77 6.74 -1.05
CA GLY A 43 -29.54 7.38 -0.01
C GLY A 43 -30.51 6.42 0.68
N HIS A 44 -30.86 6.72 1.93
CA HIS A 44 -31.58 5.81 2.79
C HIS A 44 -32.53 6.55 3.74
N VAL A 45 -33.73 6.01 3.95
CA VAL A 45 -34.63 6.47 5.01
C VAL A 45 -34.39 5.64 6.26
N VAL A 46 -33.84 6.29 7.29
CA VAL A 46 -33.54 5.66 8.58
C VAL A 46 -34.74 5.75 9.49
N THR A 47 -35.29 4.60 9.85
CA THR A 47 -36.45 4.50 10.72
C THR A 47 -36.44 3.21 11.53
N GLY A 48 -36.93 3.26 12.77
CA GLY A 48 -36.98 2.09 13.65
C GLY A 48 -35.62 1.57 14.13
N THR A 49 -34.63 2.42 14.20
CA THR A 49 -33.25 2.10 14.59
C THR A 49 -32.83 2.86 15.84
N MET A 50 -31.70 2.53 16.42
CA MET A 50 -31.10 3.25 17.55
C MET A 50 -30.77 4.72 17.24
N TRP A 51 -30.67 5.10 15.96
CA TRP A 51 -30.45 6.49 15.51
C TRP A 51 -31.68 7.37 15.59
N ASN A 52 -32.86 6.81 15.75
CA ASN A 52 -34.15 7.51 15.65
C ASN A 52 -34.61 8.14 16.97
N THR A 53 -33.71 8.64 17.82
CA THR A 53 -34.08 9.32 19.09
C THR A 53 -34.95 10.57 18.86
N ASN A 54 -34.79 11.23 17.70
CA ASN A 54 -35.56 12.41 17.29
C ASN A 54 -36.53 12.14 16.12
N GLY A 55 -36.90 10.87 15.90
CA GLY A 55 -37.76 10.45 14.78
C GLY A 55 -36.99 9.99 13.55
N ALA A 56 -37.71 9.59 12.53
CA ALA A 56 -37.16 9.16 11.26
C ALA A 56 -36.46 10.33 10.51
N PHE A 57 -35.40 10.03 9.79
CA PHE A 57 -34.70 11.00 8.94
C PHE A 57 -34.30 10.37 7.61
N THR A 58 -34.02 11.21 6.62
CA THR A 58 -33.63 10.77 5.27
C THR A 58 -32.19 11.18 4.99
N CYS A 59 -31.40 10.23 4.58
CA CYS A 59 -30.05 10.44 4.04
C CYS A 59 -30.14 10.59 2.52
N ASN A 60 -29.54 11.64 1.98
CA ASN A 60 -29.39 11.83 0.54
C ASN A 60 -28.39 10.83 -0.04
N SER A 61 -28.34 10.70 -1.36
CA SER A 61 -27.30 9.92 -2.05
C SER A 61 -25.91 10.47 -1.77
N SER A 62 -24.89 9.65 -2.05
CA SER A 62 -23.49 9.95 -1.82
C SER A 62 -22.94 11.14 -2.62
N GLY A 63 -23.56 11.48 -3.75
CA GLY A 63 -23.05 12.50 -4.69
C GLY A 63 -21.85 12.05 -5.52
N LEU A 64 -21.48 10.77 -5.46
CA LEU A 64 -20.34 10.21 -6.18
C LEU A 64 -20.72 9.76 -7.59
N SER A 65 -19.75 9.78 -8.52
CA SER A 65 -19.88 9.15 -9.84
C SER A 65 -19.74 7.63 -9.75
N ASP A 66 -20.17 6.91 -10.78
CA ASP A 66 -20.06 5.43 -10.86
C ASP A 66 -18.59 4.97 -10.76
N ALA A 67 -17.66 5.70 -11.36
CA ALA A 67 -16.23 5.41 -11.26
C ALA A 67 -15.71 5.59 -9.81
N ALA A 68 -16.14 6.65 -9.13
CA ALA A 68 -15.79 6.89 -7.73
C ALA A 68 -16.40 5.82 -6.80
N ILE A 69 -17.65 5.43 -7.05
CA ILE A 69 -18.32 4.34 -6.32
C ILE A 69 -17.58 3.03 -6.51
N THR A 70 -17.15 2.72 -7.74
CA THR A 70 -16.36 1.51 -8.04
C THR A 70 -15.03 1.52 -7.31
N GLU A 71 -14.34 2.66 -7.24
CA GLU A 71 -13.08 2.74 -6.51
C GLU A 71 -13.28 2.62 -4.99
N VAL A 72 -14.30 3.27 -4.41
CA VAL A 72 -14.65 3.09 -2.98
C VAL A 72 -14.91 1.61 -2.70
N PHE A 73 -15.74 0.97 -3.53
CA PHE A 73 -16.03 -0.46 -3.40
C PHE A 73 -14.76 -1.30 -3.45
N ASN A 74 -13.88 -1.05 -4.40
CA ASN A 74 -12.67 -1.84 -4.59
C ASN A 74 -11.73 -1.76 -3.37
N ARG A 75 -11.56 -0.57 -2.77
CA ARG A 75 -10.76 -0.37 -1.57
C ARG A 75 -11.37 -1.10 -0.37
N VAL A 76 -12.64 -0.87 -0.07
CA VAL A 76 -13.34 -1.55 1.03
C VAL A 76 -13.36 -3.07 0.82
N ALA A 77 -13.53 -3.53 -0.42
CA ALA A 77 -13.50 -4.94 -0.74
C ALA A 77 -12.14 -5.59 -0.48
N GLU A 78 -11.04 -4.83 -0.65
CA GLU A 78 -9.70 -5.32 -0.34
C GLU A 78 -9.43 -5.35 1.16
N ASP A 79 -9.81 -4.32 1.92
CA ASP A 79 -9.73 -4.32 3.39
C ASP A 79 -10.42 -5.55 4.02
N TYR A 80 -11.54 -5.98 3.44
CA TYR A 80 -12.31 -7.14 3.90
C TYR A 80 -12.01 -8.43 3.15
N ARG A 81 -11.03 -8.43 2.23
CA ARG A 81 -10.65 -9.58 1.41
C ARG A 81 -10.33 -10.84 2.20
N PRO A 82 -9.63 -10.77 3.34
CA PRO A 82 -9.25 -11.95 4.12
C PRO A 82 -10.43 -12.69 4.74
N PHE A 83 -11.62 -12.09 4.81
CA PHE A 83 -12.73 -12.59 5.61
C PHE A 83 -13.85 -13.21 4.75
N ASN A 84 -14.58 -14.14 5.35
CA ASN A 84 -15.75 -14.78 4.72
C ASN A 84 -16.99 -13.86 4.77
N ILE A 85 -16.85 -12.69 4.18
CA ILE A 85 -17.87 -11.65 4.10
C ILE A 85 -17.93 -11.06 2.69
N ASN A 86 -19.12 -10.74 2.21
CA ASN A 86 -19.33 -10.10 0.91
C ASN A 86 -19.52 -8.58 1.09
N VAL A 87 -18.57 -7.80 0.66
CA VAL A 87 -18.78 -6.36 0.42
C VAL A 87 -19.54 -6.22 -0.89
N THR A 88 -20.63 -5.47 -0.90
CA THR A 88 -21.49 -5.37 -2.09
C THR A 88 -22.16 -4.01 -2.22
N THR A 89 -22.49 -3.61 -3.44
CA THR A 89 -23.38 -2.49 -3.78
C THR A 89 -24.81 -2.96 -4.14
N ASN A 90 -25.08 -4.28 -4.01
CA ASN A 90 -26.37 -4.88 -4.36
C ASN A 90 -27.25 -5.03 -3.14
N GLU A 91 -28.31 -4.21 -3.06
CA GLU A 91 -29.25 -4.23 -1.93
C GLU A 91 -30.01 -5.56 -1.83
N THR A 92 -30.25 -6.27 -2.93
CA THR A 92 -30.88 -7.59 -2.91
C THR A 92 -30.03 -8.60 -2.16
N LYS A 93 -28.69 -8.55 -2.33
CA LYS A 93 -27.75 -9.39 -1.56
C LYS A 93 -27.81 -9.07 -0.08
N TYR A 94 -27.82 -7.79 0.28
CA TYR A 94 -28.00 -7.36 1.66
C TYR A 94 -29.32 -7.86 2.25
N ASN A 95 -30.44 -7.68 1.56
CA ASN A 95 -31.76 -8.07 2.04
C ASN A 95 -31.94 -9.59 2.17
N SER A 96 -31.19 -10.38 1.40
CA SER A 96 -31.21 -11.86 1.48
C SER A 96 -30.34 -12.42 2.62
N ALA A 97 -29.41 -11.64 3.16
CA ALA A 97 -28.57 -12.05 4.28
C ALA A 97 -29.35 -12.02 5.61
N PRO A 98 -29.03 -12.92 6.57
CA PRO A 98 -29.63 -12.90 7.91
C PRO A 98 -29.42 -11.55 8.61
N PHE A 99 -30.41 -11.10 9.38
CA PHE A 99 -30.36 -9.79 10.05
C PHE A 99 -29.13 -9.59 10.94
N ASN A 100 -28.67 -10.64 11.61
CA ASN A 100 -27.49 -10.62 12.48
C ASN A 100 -26.16 -10.95 11.76
N LYS A 101 -26.17 -10.92 10.42
CA LYS A 101 -24.99 -11.17 9.56
C LYS A 101 -24.89 -10.15 8.43
N ARG A 102 -25.46 -8.98 8.62
CA ARG A 102 -25.44 -7.94 7.59
C ARG A 102 -25.31 -6.55 8.19
N MET A 103 -24.60 -5.69 7.51
CA MET A 103 -24.45 -4.28 7.87
C MET A 103 -24.67 -3.41 6.63
N ARG A 104 -25.46 -2.35 6.79
CA ARG A 104 -25.59 -1.28 5.81
C ARG A 104 -24.66 -0.13 6.19
N VAL A 105 -23.78 0.26 5.29
CA VAL A 105 -22.94 1.46 5.36
C VAL A 105 -23.59 2.50 4.46
N VAL A 106 -24.22 3.50 5.02
CA VAL A 106 -24.87 4.57 4.26
C VAL A 106 -23.87 5.65 3.94
N ILE A 107 -23.42 5.72 2.69
CA ILE A 107 -22.55 6.78 2.19
C ILE A 107 -23.44 7.93 1.71
N THR A 108 -23.39 9.08 2.37
CA THR A 108 -24.36 10.16 2.19
C THR A 108 -23.75 11.54 2.29
N THR A 109 -24.38 12.51 1.62
CA THR A 109 -24.07 13.93 1.82
C THR A 109 -24.73 14.53 3.05
N SER A 110 -25.73 13.85 3.65
CA SER A 110 -26.53 14.33 4.77
C SER A 110 -25.87 14.00 6.11
N ASN A 111 -25.52 15.02 6.91
CA ASN A 111 -24.96 14.87 8.24
C ASN A 111 -25.65 15.74 9.31
N GLU A 112 -26.68 16.50 8.93
CA GLU A 112 -27.35 17.49 9.77
C GLU A 112 -28.02 16.85 11.00
N TRP A 113 -28.51 15.62 10.84
CA TRP A 113 -29.14 14.85 11.91
C TRP A 113 -28.16 14.43 13.01
N TYR A 114 -26.86 14.26 12.64
CA TYR A 114 -25.79 13.89 13.58
C TYR A 114 -25.20 15.11 14.28
N GLY A 115 -24.98 16.20 13.54
CA GLY A 115 -24.60 17.51 14.08
C GLY A 115 -23.14 17.67 14.50
N TYR A 116 -22.28 16.65 14.26
CA TYR A 116 -20.85 16.70 14.56
C TYR A 116 -20.01 16.61 13.30
N GLY A 117 -18.83 17.21 13.33
CA GLY A 117 -17.84 17.12 12.24
C GLY A 117 -17.04 15.82 12.33
N ALA A 118 -17.55 14.76 11.72
CA ALA A 118 -16.90 13.45 11.64
C ALA A 118 -16.93 12.94 10.21
N GLY A 119 -15.98 12.08 9.83
CA GLY A 119 -15.97 11.39 8.53
C GLY A 119 -17.05 10.32 8.41
N GLY A 120 -17.41 9.70 9.54
CA GLY A 120 -18.44 8.70 9.66
C GLY A 120 -18.88 8.52 11.11
N VAL A 121 -19.79 7.60 11.35
CA VAL A 121 -20.24 7.20 12.68
C VAL A 121 -20.87 5.81 12.68
N ALA A 122 -20.57 5.01 13.70
CA ALA A 122 -21.13 3.69 13.92
C ALA A 122 -21.38 3.39 15.39
N TYR A 123 -22.31 2.48 15.66
CA TYR A 123 -22.40 1.83 16.97
C TYR A 123 -21.47 0.63 17.03
N ILE A 124 -20.66 0.55 18.09
CA ILE A 124 -19.77 -0.59 18.30
C ILE A 124 -20.59 -1.86 18.55
N ASN A 125 -20.21 -2.99 17.91
CA ASN A 125 -20.89 -4.29 17.95
C ASN A 125 -22.27 -4.33 17.27
N SER A 126 -22.66 -3.34 16.50
CA SER A 126 -24.01 -3.30 15.91
C SER A 126 -24.23 -4.32 14.77
N PHE A 127 -23.16 -4.91 14.21
CA PHE A 127 -23.27 -5.92 13.15
C PHE A 127 -24.17 -7.10 13.53
N THR A 128 -24.17 -7.49 14.80
CA THR A 128 -24.89 -8.66 15.30
C THR A 128 -26.19 -8.34 16.04
N TRP A 129 -26.63 -7.08 16.07
CA TRP A 129 -27.84 -6.69 16.80
C TRP A 129 -29.12 -7.31 16.21
N GLY A 130 -29.09 -7.70 14.94
CA GLY A 130 -30.25 -8.31 14.30
C GLY A 130 -31.35 -7.31 13.96
N ASP A 131 -31.05 -6.04 13.90
CA ASP A 131 -31.92 -4.95 13.46
C ASP A 131 -31.36 -4.30 12.16
N ASN A 132 -31.91 -3.18 11.74
CA ASN A 132 -31.48 -2.46 10.55
C ASN A 132 -30.68 -1.18 10.88
N SER A 133 -30.08 -1.08 12.07
CA SER A 133 -29.27 0.08 12.45
C SER A 133 -28.02 0.17 11.58
N PRO A 134 -27.93 1.14 10.65
CA PRO A 134 -26.77 1.27 9.77
C PRO A 134 -25.61 1.97 10.47
N CYS A 135 -24.43 1.96 9.84
CA CYS A 135 -23.41 2.97 10.07
C CYS A 135 -23.39 3.96 8.89
N PHE A 136 -22.69 5.09 9.06
CA PHE A 136 -22.74 6.20 8.12
C PHE A 136 -21.35 6.69 7.77
N VAL A 137 -21.21 7.17 6.52
CA VAL A 137 -20.03 7.87 6.01
C VAL A 137 -20.50 9.16 5.34
N PHE A 138 -19.92 10.28 5.72
CA PHE A 138 -20.35 11.59 5.28
C PHE A 138 -19.49 12.11 4.13
N SER A 139 -19.87 11.77 2.90
CA SER A 139 -19.13 12.07 1.68
C SER A 139 -18.84 13.56 1.47
N LEU A 140 -19.78 14.44 1.84
CA LEU A 140 -19.61 15.90 1.76
C LEU A 140 -18.52 16.38 2.74
N LEU A 141 -18.52 15.90 3.99
CA LEU A 141 -17.53 16.28 5.00
C LEU A 141 -16.13 15.75 4.65
N LEU A 142 -16.06 14.65 3.93
CA LEU A 142 -14.81 14.08 3.39
C LEU A 142 -14.40 14.71 2.04
N GLY A 143 -15.07 15.78 1.61
CA GLY A 143 -14.74 16.52 0.39
C GLY A 143 -14.88 15.71 -0.89
N TYR A 144 -15.71 14.68 -0.90
CA TYR A 144 -15.86 13.70 -2.00
C TYR A 144 -14.55 12.99 -2.37
N ASN A 145 -13.58 12.99 -1.47
CA ASN A 145 -12.33 12.25 -1.68
C ASN A 145 -12.59 10.75 -1.58
N VAL A 146 -12.39 10.04 -2.69
CA VAL A 146 -12.73 8.62 -2.85
C VAL A 146 -11.99 7.76 -1.85
N LYS A 147 -10.68 8.00 -1.66
CA LYS A 147 -9.87 7.28 -0.68
C LYS A 147 -10.42 7.51 0.73
N ASN A 148 -10.62 8.76 1.14
CA ASN A 148 -11.09 9.08 2.49
C ASN A 148 -12.47 8.47 2.77
N ILE A 149 -13.34 8.39 1.77
CA ILE A 149 -14.65 7.77 1.89
C ILE A 149 -14.52 6.25 2.07
N ALA A 150 -13.61 5.60 1.33
CA ALA A 150 -13.35 4.17 1.48
C ALA A 150 -12.78 3.85 2.87
N GLU A 151 -11.75 4.59 3.30
CA GLU A 151 -11.16 4.45 4.64
C GLU A 151 -12.21 4.61 5.75
N ALA A 152 -13.04 5.65 5.66
CA ALA A 152 -14.13 5.84 6.60
C ALA A 152 -15.15 4.69 6.55
N ALA A 153 -15.47 4.14 5.37
CA ALA A 153 -16.41 3.03 5.25
C ALA A 153 -15.88 1.76 5.90
N SER A 154 -14.61 1.43 5.70
CA SER A 154 -13.97 0.28 6.35
C SER A 154 -13.85 0.48 7.86
N HIS A 155 -13.51 1.69 8.30
CA HIS A 155 -13.42 2.07 9.71
C HIS A 155 -14.78 1.94 10.43
N GLU A 156 -15.84 2.54 9.88
CA GLU A 156 -17.18 2.48 10.50
C GLU A 156 -17.75 1.06 10.49
N ALA A 157 -17.55 0.31 9.41
CA ALA A 157 -17.90 -1.11 9.39
C ALA A 157 -17.10 -1.90 10.44
N GLY A 158 -15.81 -1.58 10.66
CA GLY A 158 -14.97 -2.14 11.72
C GLY A 158 -15.54 -1.90 13.12
N HIS A 159 -16.05 -0.70 13.40
CA HIS A 159 -16.76 -0.43 14.66
C HIS A 159 -17.96 -1.36 14.84
N THR A 160 -18.72 -1.60 13.80
CA THR A 160 -19.90 -2.48 13.91
C THR A 160 -19.52 -3.91 14.28
N LEU A 161 -18.31 -4.35 13.91
CA LEU A 161 -17.75 -5.66 14.25
C LEU A 161 -17.11 -5.73 15.66
N GLY A 162 -17.06 -4.60 16.38
CA GLY A 162 -16.59 -4.54 17.76
C GLY A 162 -15.25 -3.81 17.97
N LEU A 163 -14.67 -3.29 16.91
CA LEU A 163 -13.40 -2.56 17.01
C LEU A 163 -13.59 -1.15 17.56
N ARG A 164 -12.58 -0.68 18.27
CA ARG A 164 -12.43 0.70 18.77
C ARG A 164 -11.33 1.39 18.01
N HIS A 165 -11.25 2.72 18.11
CA HIS A 165 -10.12 3.45 17.55
C HIS A 165 -8.79 2.89 18.05
N GLN A 166 -7.84 2.77 17.17
CA GLN A 166 -6.44 2.58 17.53
C GLN A 166 -5.79 3.95 17.68
N SER A 167 -5.27 4.21 18.87
CA SER A 167 -4.77 5.50 19.33
C SER A 167 -3.24 5.51 19.40
N SER A 168 -2.66 6.71 19.35
CA SER A 168 -1.22 6.89 19.53
C SER A 168 -0.91 7.30 20.97
N TYR A 169 0.17 6.72 21.52
CA TYR A 169 0.66 6.99 22.87
C TYR A 169 2.17 7.23 22.83
N ASP A 170 2.66 8.03 23.79
CA ASP A 170 4.10 8.15 24.03
C ASP A 170 4.65 7.00 24.90
N ALA A 171 5.96 7.00 25.14
CA ALA A 171 6.61 5.99 25.94
C ALA A 171 6.18 6.01 27.43
N ALA A 172 5.58 7.10 27.92
CA ALA A 172 5.03 7.23 29.25
C ALA A 172 3.53 6.87 29.33
N CYS A 173 2.97 6.30 28.25
CA CYS A 173 1.54 5.98 28.10
C CYS A 173 0.59 7.18 28.11
N THR A 174 1.08 8.37 27.79
CA THR A 174 0.22 9.53 27.56
C THR A 174 -0.38 9.44 26.16
N LYS A 175 -1.71 9.56 26.05
CA LYS A 175 -2.38 9.57 24.74
C LYS A 175 -1.97 10.81 23.95
N LEU A 176 -1.36 10.61 22.79
CA LEU A 176 -0.97 11.67 21.85
C LEU A 176 -2.10 12.04 20.89
N SER A 177 -2.87 11.04 20.46
CA SER A 177 -4.00 11.19 19.56
C SER A 177 -5.01 10.07 19.75
N ASP A 178 -6.30 10.37 19.56
CA ASP A 178 -7.37 9.36 19.52
C ASP A 178 -7.27 8.44 18.31
N TYR A 179 -6.59 8.88 17.26
CA TYR A 179 -6.33 8.11 16.06
C TYR A 179 -4.82 7.94 15.86
N ASN A 180 -4.39 6.74 15.53
CA ASN A 180 -3.05 6.49 15.02
C ASN A 180 -3.01 6.87 13.54
N TRP A 181 -2.22 7.89 13.20
CA TRP A 181 -2.05 8.41 11.84
C TRP A 181 -1.08 7.59 10.99
N GLY A 182 -0.55 6.52 11.56
CA GLY A 182 0.43 5.66 10.91
C GLY A 182 1.80 6.32 10.77
N GLN A 183 2.58 5.79 9.83
CA GLN A 183 3.94 6.24 9.60
C GLN A 183 4.42 5.88 8.20
N GLY A 184 5.51 6.51 7.78
CA GLY A 184 6.10 6.29 6.47
C GLY A 184 5.49 7.14 5.38
N THR A 185 5.99 6.96 4.18
CA THR A 185 5.60 7.69 2.97
C THR A 185 5.73 6.81 1.74
N GLY A 186 5.13 7.24 0.63
CA GLY A 186 5.17 6.52 -0.63
C GLY A 186 4.33 5.26 -0.60
N GLU A 187 4.72 4.26 -1.38
CA GLU A 187 3.94 3.05 -1.58
C GLU A 187 3.77 2.23 -0.30
N ILE A 188 4.79 2.19 0.55
CA ILE A 188 4.85 1.39 1.78
C ILE A 188 4.45 2.16 3.06
N GLY A 189 4.09 3.43 2.95
CA GLY A 189 3.54 4.18 4.09
C GLY A 189 2.21 3.59 4.53
N TRP A 190 2.00 3.37 5.83
CA TRP A 190 0.83 2.69 6.35
C TRP A 190 0.20 3.37 7.56
N ALA A 191 -1.08 3.09 7.77
CA ALA A 191 -1.80 3.39 9.00
C ALA A 191 -2.77 2.24 9.35
N PRO A 192 -3.18 2.09 10.62
CA PRO A 192 -4.26 1.17 10.94
C PRO A 192 -5.60 1.68 10.42
N ILE A 193 -6.45 0.79 9.89
CA ILE A 193 -7.83 1.10 9.48
C ILE A 193 -8.61 1.73 10.63
N MET A 194 -8.45 1.23 11.86
CA MET A 194 -9.09 1.81 13.04
C MET A 194 -8.35 3.04 13.62
N GLY A 195 -7.34 3.53 12.91
CA GLY A 195 -6.69 4.83 13.09
C GLY A 195 -7.21 5.87 12.10
N ALA A 196 -6.29 6.56 11.40
CA ALA A 196 -6.62 7.55 10.36
C ALA A 196 -5.67 7.40 9.15
N GLY A 197 -6.07 6.59 8.17
CA GLY A 197 -5.28 6.21 7.01
C GLY A 197 -5.30 7.21 5.85
N TYR A 198 -5.92 8.38 5.98
CA TYR A 198 -6.18 9.30 4.86
C TYR A 198 -4.93 9.72 4.06
N ASN A 199 -3.78 9.80 4.72
CA ASN A 199 -2.52 10.24 4.12
C ASN A 199 -1.54 9.09 3.82
N GLN A 200 -1.90 7.85 4.13
CA GLN A 200 -1.06 6.67 3.93
C GLN A 200 -1.55 5.84 2.75
N ASN A 201 -0.64 5.11 2.09
CA ASN A 201 -1.04 4.25 0.96
C ASN A 201 -1.68 2.95 1.44
N MET A 202 -1.01 2.22 2.33
CA MET A 202 -1.54 1.00 2.95
C MET A 202 -2.41 1.33 4.15
N THR A 203 -3.56 0.68 4.27
CA THR A 203 -4.39 0.75 5.45
C THR A 203 -4.71 -0.66 5.93
N LEU A 204 -4.23 -1.03 7.11
CA LEU A 204 -4.22 -2.41 7.57
C LEU A 204 -5.02 -2.60 8.86
N TRP A 205 -5.62 -3.78 9.02
CA TRP A 205 -6.02 -4.27 10.34
C TRP A 205 -4.78 -4.42 11.21
N ASN A 206 -4.85 -4.00 12.46
CA ASN A 206 -3.67 -3.89 13.30
C ASN A 206 -3.84 -4.58 14.66
N ASN A 207 -2.71 -4.90 15.27
CA ASN A 207 -2.62 -5.38 16.64
C ASN A 207 -1.88 -4.33 17.48
N GLY A 208 -2.63 -3.38 18.03
CA GLY A 208 -2.05 -2.22 18.68
C GLY A 208 -2.92 -1.61 19.77
N PRO A 209 -2.42 -0.56 20.47
CA PRO A 209 -3.14 0.12 21.54
C PRO A 209 -4.44 0.76 21.03
N ASN A 210 -5.54 0.54 21.76
CA ASN A 210 -6.81 1.17 21.42
C ASN A 210 -7.08 2.44 22.26
N SER A 211 -8.26 3.04 22.03
CA SER A 211 -8.65 4.31 22.69
C SER A 211 -8.86 4.23 24.21
N LEU A 212 -8.85 3.04 24.80
CA LEU A 212 -9.02 2.86 26.25
C LEU A 212 -7.71 2.98 27.03
N GLY A 213 -6.56 2.77 26.39
CA GLY A 213 -5.26 2.92 27.04
C GLY A 213 -4.12 2.24 26.28
N CYS A 214 -2.88 2.66 26.54
CA CYS A 214 -1.70 2.14 25.86
C CYS A 214 -1.45 0.64 26.12
N GLY A 215 -1.89 0.11 27.27
CA GLY A 215 -1.80 -1.31 27.63
C GLY A 215 -2.99 -2.14 27.15
N VAL A 216 -4.01 -1.51 26.54
CA VAL A 216 -5.19 -2.23 26.04
C VAL A 216 -4.99 -2.51 24.56
N ILE A 217 -4.32 -3.62 24.27
CA ILE A 217 -4.01 -4.04 22.92
C ILE A 217 -5.26 -4.62 22.26
N GLN A 218 -5.60 -4.08 21.10
CA GLN A 218 -6.70 -4.55 20.25
C GLN A 218 -6.11 -5.38 19.11
N ASN A 219 -6.48 -6.64 19.06
CA ASN A 219 -6.17 -7.56 17.98
C ASN A 219 -7.35 -7.54 17.00
N ASP A 220 -7.28 -6.71 15.95
CA ASP A 220 -8.37 -6.48 15.02
C ASP A 220 -8.83 -7.77 14.34
N LEU A 221 -7.90 -8.57 13.83
CA LEU A 221 -8.20 -9.83 13.13
C LEU A 221 -8.97 -10.80 14.03
N SER A 222 -8.55 -10.93 15.30
CA SER A 222 -9.22 -11.79 16.26
C SER A 222 -10.64 -11.31 16.61
N ILE A 223 -10.85 -9.99 16.67
CA ILE A 223 -12.17 -9.42 16.95
C ILE A 223 -13.09 -9.59 15.73
N ILE A 224 -12.61 -9.29 14.51
CA ILE A 224 -13.40 -9.43 13.28
C ILE A 224 -13.84 -10.89 13.09
N THR A 225 -12.93 -11.85 13.31
CA THR A 225 -13.18 -13.28 13.03
C THR A 225 -13.77 -14.07 14.18
N ASN A 226 -14.14 -13.40 15.27
CA ASN A 226 -14.65 -14.08 16.47
C ASN A 226 -15.99 -14.80 16.21
N ALA A 227 -16.35 -15.72 17.11
CA ALA A 227 -17.57 -16.52 17.01
C ALA A 227 -18.86 -15.68 17.08
N THR A 228 -18.82 -14.49 17.65
CA THR A 228 -20.00 -13.59 17.73
C THR A 228 -20.31 -13.01 16.36
N ASN A 229 -19.32 -12.50 15.64
CA ASN A 229 -19.48 -12.04 14.26
C ASN A 229 -19.78 -13.22 13.31
N GLY A 230 -19.20 -14.40 13.57
CA GLY A 230 -19.61 -15.69 13.06
C GLY A 230 -19.37 -15.95 11.57
N PHE A 231 -18.54 -15.16 10.90
CA PHE A 231 -18.16 -15.41 9.51
C PHE A 231 -16.72 -15.93 9.36
N GLY A 232 -15.80 -15.55 10.24
CA GLY A 232 -14.42 -16.02 10.24
C GLY A 232 -13.61 -15.55 9.03
N TYR A 233 -12.47 -16.21 8.81
CA TYR A 233 -11.65 -16.01 7.62
C TYR A 233 -12.30 -16.66 6.39
N ARG A 234 -11.93 -16.18 5.22
CA ARG A 234 -12.17 -16.85 3.95
C ARG A 234 -11.49 -18.23 3.93
N THR A 235 -11.98 -19.13 3.12
CA THR A 235 -11.30 -20.39 2.90
C THR A 235 -10.04 -20.14 2.09
N ASP A 236 -8.92 -20.67 2.56
CA ASP A 236 -7.64 -20.67 1.87
C ASP A 236 -7.79 -21.19 0.44
N ASP A 237 -7.31 -20.42 -0.53
CA ASP A 237 -7.48 -20.70 -1.95
C ASP A 237 -6.26 -21.44 -2.56
N ASN A 238 -5.10 -21.41 -1.89
CA ASN A 238 -3.92 -22.17 -2.23
C ASN A 238 -3.30 -22.82 -0.98
N THR A 239 -2.57 -23.88 -1.17
CA THR A 239 -2.10 -24.70 -0.05
C THR A 239 -0.74 -24.25 0.47
N ASP A 240 -0.52 -24.38 1.79
CA ASP A 240 0.80 -24.26 2.44
C ASP A 240 1.68 -25.52 2.29
N ALA A 241 1.14 -26.60 1.73
CA ALA A 241 1.80 -27.89 1.71
C ALA A 241 2.44 -28.19 0.35
N TYR A 242 3.73 -28.50 0.34
CA TYR A 242 4.49 -28.84 -0.86
C TYR A 242 3.90 -30.01 -1.66
N ALA A 243 3.32 -30.98 -0.98
CA ALA A 243 2.75 -32.17 -1.61
C ALA A 243 1.52 -31.87 -2.47
N THR A 244 0.81 -30.80 -2.15
CA THR A 244 -0.42 -30.36 -2.83
C THR A 244 -0.27 -29.02 -3.55
N ALA A 245 0.96 -28.49 -3.64
CA ALA A 245 1.25 -27.22 -4.28
C ALA A 245 0.65 -27.13 -5.69
N THR A 246 -0.05 -26.04 -5.97
CA THR A 246 -0.72 -25.78 -7.24
C THR A 246 0.30 -25.72 -8.37
N ALA A 247 0.14 -26.56 -9.40
CA ALA A 247 1.05 -26.60 -10.53
C ALA A 247 0.85 -25.39 -11.45
N VAL A 248 1.92 -24.68 -11.74
CA VAL A 248 1.95 -23.59 -12.71
C VAL A 248 2.21 -24.16 -14.09
N THR A 249 1.32 -23.87 -15.04
CA THR A 249 1.47 -24.30 -16.42
C THR A 249 1.72 -23.09 -17.31
N PHE A 250 2.88 -23.07 -17.97
CA PHE A 250 3.19 -22.07 -18.98
C PHE A 250 2.47 -22.38 -20.29
N ASN A 251 1.92 -21.36 -20.94
CA ASN A 251 1.36 -21.47 -22.29
C ASN A 251 2.47 -21.63 -23.35
N SER A 252 2.10 -21.77 -24.60
CA SER A 252 3.04 -21.91 -25.72
C SER A 252 3.98 -20.72 -25.93
N SER A 253 3.66 -19.57 -25.35
CA SER A 253 4.51 -18.36 -25.35
C SER A 253 5.37 -18.26 -24.09
N GLY A 254 5.41 -19.28 -23.25
CA GLY A 254 6.16 -19.28 -22.00
C GLY A 254 5.56 -18.39 -20.90
N GLN A 255 4.26 -18.11 -20.95
CA GLN A 255 3.59 -17.22 -20.00
C GLN A 255 2.62 -18.00 -19.11
N ALA A 256 2.52 -17.60 -17.85
CA ALA A 256 1.50 -18.06 -16.91
C ALA A 256 1.00 -16.88 -16.06
N THR A 257 -0.26 -16.95 -15.66
CA THR A 257 -0.84 -16.00 -14.69
C THR A 257 -1.53 -16.80 -13.60
N ILE A 258 -1.28 -16.41 -12.36
CA ILE A 258 -1.84 -16.99 -11.16
C ILE A 258 -2.41 -15.87 -10.34
N SER A 259 -3.42 -16.15 -9.54
CA SER A 259 -3.96 -15.21 -8.53
C SER A 259 -4.23 -15.97 -7.25
N GLY A 260 -4.14 -15.29 -6.13
CA GLY A 260 -4.44 -15.83 -4.82
C GLY A 260 -4.80 -14.72 -3.83
N VAL A 261 -5.10 -15.14 -2.63
CA VAL A 261 -5.40 -14.28 -1.49
C VAL A 261 -4.58 -14.79 -0.30
N ILE A 262 -3.87 -13.92 0.37
CA ILE A 262 -3.31 -14.20 1.68
C ILE A 262 -4.37 -13.85 2.71
N GLU A 263 -4.98 -14.87 3.32
CA GLU A 263 -6.11 -14.70 4.24
C GLU A 263 -5.71 -14.49 5.70
N LYS A 264 -4.53 -14.96 6.09
CA LYS A 264 -4.06 -14.93 7.48
C LYS A 264 -2.58 -14.55 7.55
N THR A 265 -2.15 -14.10 8.71
CA THR A 265 -0.75 -13.71 8.93
C THR A 265 0.26 -14.85 8.71
N ASP A 266 -0.16 -16.09 8.92
CA ASP A 266 0.66 -17.29 8.77
C ASP A 266 0.42 -18.07 7.46
N ASP A 267 -0.45 -17.56 6.60
CA ASP A 267 -0.79 -18.11 5.31
C ASP A 267 0.34 -17.95 4.28
N LYS A 268 0.59 -19.00 3.48
CA LYS A 268 1.66 -19.04 2.48
C LYS A 268 1.25 -19.85 1.27
N ASP A 269 0.91 -19.19 0.21
CA ASP A 269 0.53 -19.85 -1.03
C ASP A 269 1.70 -20.52 -1.72
N LEU A 270 1.61 -21.84 -1.91
CA LEU A 270 2.63 -22.64 -2.57
C LEU A 270 2.25 -23.03 -3.99
N PHE A 271 3.11 -22.68 -4.92
CA PHE A 271 3.02 -23.07 -6.33
C PHE A 271 4.22 -23.91 -6.75
N LYS A 272 3.97 -24.88 -7.60
CA LYS A 272 5.00 -25.75 -8.17
C LYS A 272 5.23 -25.39 -9.62
N ILE A 273 6.48 -25.13 -10.00
CA ILE A 273 6.90 -24.87 -11.37
C ILE A 273 7.89 -25.93 -11.85
N SER A 274 7.72 -26.36 -13.09
CA SER A 274 8.65 -27.28 -13.76
C SER A 274 9.34 -26.56 -14.89
N MET A 275 10.67 -26.45 -14.82
CA MET A 275 11.52 -25.87 -15.85
C MET A 275 12.04 -26.98 -16.76
N PRO A 276 11.65 -26.99 -18.05
CA PRO A 276 12.05 -28.06 -18.97
C PRO A 276 13.54 -28.00 -19.33
N THR A 277 14.10 -26.79 -19.40
CA THR A 277 15.48 -26.54 -19.80
C THR A 277 16.07 -25.43 -18.92
N PHE A 278 17.37 -25.13 -19.09
CA PHE A 278 17.94 -23.88 -18.56
C PHE A 278 17.27 -22.67 -19.23
N GLY A 279 16.83 -21.70 -18.46
CA GLY A 279 16.14 -20.55 -19.00
C GLY A 279 16.03 -19.37 -18.04
N ARG A 280 15.49 -18.27 -18.57
CA ARG A 280 15.19 -17.05 -17.82
C ARG A 280 13.77 -17.13 -17.29
N LEU A 281 13.65 -17.00 -15.98
CA LEU A 281 12.38 -16.90 -15.28
C LEU A 281 12.17 -15.46 -14.83
N GLN A 282 11.11 -14.85 -15.31
CA GLN A 282 10.66 -13.54 -14.86
C GLN A 282 9.32 -13.69 -14.14
N LEU A 283 9.21 -13.17 -12.93
CA LEU A 283 8.00 -13.19 -12.14
C LEU A 283 7.69 -11.77 -11.69
N ASN A 284 6.45 -11.36 -11.86
CA ASN A 284 5.94 -10.10 -11.35
C ASN A 284 4.75 -10.40 -10.45
N ALA A 285 4.98 -10.38 -9.14
CA ALA A 285 3.95 -10.54 -8.12
C ALA A 285 3.43 -9.16 -7.74
N ILE A 286 2.17 -8.90 -8.01
CA ILE A 286 1.53 -7.61 -7.86
C ILE A 286 0.36 -7.77 -6.90
N PRO A 287 0.33 -7.03 -5.77
CA PRO A 287 -0.84 -7.01 -4.89
C PRO A 287 -2.01 -6.33 -5.60
N TYR A 288 -3.23 -6.59 -5.16
CA TYR A 288 -4.40 -5.89 -5.68
C TYR A 288 -4.23 -4.37 -5.51
N ASN A 289 -4.61 -3.61 -6.51
CA ASN A 289 -4.53 -2.16 -6.45
C ASN A 289 -5.58 -1.48 -7.35
N VAL A 290 -5.90 -0.24 -7.04
CA VAL A 290 -6.84 0.60 -7.80
C VAL A 290 -6.13 1.67 -8.64
N GLY A 291 -4.80 1.73 -8.61
CA GLY A 291 -4.04 2.75 -9.33
C GLY A 291 -2.52 2.57 -9.26
N THR A 292 -1.81 3.60 -9.66
CA THR A 292 -0.34 3.62 -9.70
C THR A 292 0.26 3.54 -8.29
N GLY A 293 1.45 2.92 -8.16
CA GLY A 293 2.14 2.76 -6.88
C GLY A 293 1.40 1.82 -5.93
N ASN A 294 0.73 0.79 -6.48
CA ASN A 294 -0.09 -0.18 -5.74
C ASN A 294 -1.09 0.49 -4.77
N SER A 295 -1.71 1.57 -5.24
CA SER A 295 -2.64 2.38 -4.46
C SER A 295 -3.84 1.57 -3.98
N GLY A 296 -4.12 1.58 -2.68
CA GLY A 296 -5.22 0.82 -2.05
C GLY A 296 -4.93 -0.68 -1.96
N SER A 297 -3.66 -1.08 -1.93
CA SER A 297 -3.23 -2.42 -1.60
C SER A 297 -2.97 -2.54 -0.10
N ASP A 298 -3.36 -3.67 0.48
CA ASP A 298 -3.12 -4.02 1.88
C ASP A 298 -2.04 -5.10 2.03
N LEU A 299 -1.49 -5.59 0.94
CA LEU A 299 -0.57 -6.71 0.90
C LEU A 299 0.82 -6.27 0.46
N ASP A 300 1.81 -6.50 1.31
CA ASP A 300 3.24 -6.37 1.00
C ASP A 300 3.80 -7.75 0.65
N LEU A 301 4.07 -7.98 -0.64
CA LEU A 301 4.36 -9.29 -1.18
C LEU A 301 5.82 -9.68 -1.00
N GLN A 302 6.05 -10.86 -0.41
CA GLN A 302 7.29 -11.59 -0.51
C GLN A 302 7.11 -12.82 -1.41
N VAL A 303 8.05 -13.02 -2.33
CA VAL A 303 8.14 -14.25 -3.11
C VAL A 303 9.45 -14.96 -2.78
N GLU A 304 9.36 -16.22 -2.39
CA GLU A 304 10.53 -17.07 -2.21
C GLU A 304 10.52 -18.18 -3.25
N ILE A 305 11.68 -18.40 -3.87
CA ILE A 305 11.88 -19.53 -4.79
C ILE A 305 12.69 -20.59 -4.05
N LEU A 306 12.17 -21.82 -4.08
CA LEU A 306 12.81 -22.99 -3.48
C LEU A 306 13.12 -24.02 -4.57
N ASP A 307 14.18 -24.77 -4.39
CA ASP A 307 14.51 -25.90 -5.26
C ASP A 307 13.66 -27.15 -4.98
N GLY A 308 13.88 -28.23 -5.74
CA GLY A 308 13.16 -29.48 -5.58
C GLY A 308 13.38 -30.20 -4.25
N SER A 309 14.36 -29.78 -3.44
CA SER A 309 14.59 -30.25 -2.08
C SER A 309 14.02 -29.30 -1.02
N TYR A 310 13.28 -28.29 -1.44
CA TYR A 310 12.67 -27.23 -0.62
C TYR A 310 13.69 -26.27 0.03
N ALA A 311 14.91 -26.23 -0.48
CA ALA A 311 15.89 -25.26 -0.05
C ALA A 311 15.67 -23.92 -0.78
N SER A 312 15.70 -22.82 -0.04
CA SER A 312 15.56 -21.49 -0.60
C SER A 312 16.73 -21.15 -1.49
N ILE A 313 16.44 -20.76 -2.73
CA ILE A 313 17.44 -20.27 -3.69
C ILE A 313 17.35 -18.75 -3.93
N GLY A 314 16.29 -18.11 -3.45
CA GLY A 314 16.12 -16.67 -3.48
C GLY A 314 14.86 -16.20 -2.79
N THR A 315 14.96 -15.09 -2.05
CA THR A 315 13.85 -14.40 -1.41
C THR A 315 13.79 -12.97 -1.92
N TYR A 316 12.62 -12.55 -2.35
CA TYR A 316 12.39 -11.27 -3.03
C TYR A 316 11.27 -10.51 -2.32
N ASN A 317 11.65 -9.42 -1.71
CA ASN A 317 10.78 -8.43 -1.10
C ASN A 317 11.50 -7.08 -1.19
N PRO A 318 11.27 -6.29 -2.27
CA PRO A 318 11.88 -4.98 -2.44
C PRO A 318 11.29 -4.01 -1.42
N GLY A 319 12.00 -3.71 -0.36
CA GLY A 319 11.52 -3.05 0.84
C GLY A 319 10.90 -1.64 0.69
N ASN A 320 10.71 -1.13 -0.52
CA ASN A 320 10.00 0.12 -0.84
C ASN A 320 8.83 -0.06 -1.81
N LEU A 321 8.59 -1.30 -2.23
CA LEU A 321 7.49 -1.66 -3.12
C LEU A 321 6.67 -2.76 -2.46
N LEU A 322 5.38 -2.74 -2.65
CA LEU A 322 4.46 -3.80 -2.21
C LEU A 322 4.47 -4.99 -3.17
N SER A 323 4.95 -4.78 -4.40
CA SER A 323 5.12 -5.82 -5.41
C SER A 323 6.51 -6.45 -5.34
N SER A 324 6.63 -7.73 -5.74
CA SER A 324 7.90 -8.42 -5.89
C SER A 324 8.19 -8.72 -7.35
N LEU A 325 9.34 -8.26 -7.84
CA LEU A 325 9.81 -8.50 -9.19
C LEU A 325 11.04 -9.42 -9.16
N ILE A 326 10.96 -10.55 -9.86
CA ILE A 326 12.04 -11.52 -9.99
C ILE A 326 12.42 -11.61 -11.45
N ASP A 327 13.72 -11.58 -11.70
CA ASP A 327 14.29 -11.78 -13.02
C ASP A 327 15.60 -12.54 -12.84
N THR A 328 15.58 -13.84 -13.12
CA THR A 328 16.70 -14.74 -12.83
C THR A 328 16.82 -15.84 -13.85
N PHE A 329 18.02 -16.42 -13.98
CA PHE A 329 18.23 -17.63 -14.73
C PHE A 329 18.12 -18.85 -13.81
N ILE A 330 17.46 -19.90 -14.30
CA ILE A 330 17.15 -21.09 -13.53
C ILE A 330 17.44 -22.35 -14.36
N ASN A 331 17.99 -23.37 -13.74
CA ASN A 331 18.29 -24.66 -14.41
C ASN A 331 17.02 -25.46 -14.68
N ALA A 332 17.13 -26.46 -15.55
CA ALA A 332 16.09 -27.47 -15.68
C ALA A 332 15.83 -28.15 -14.32
N GLY A 333 14.56 -28.33 -13.96
CA GLY A 333 14.20 -28.93 -12.68
C GLY A 333 12.81 -28.55 -12.18
N THR A 334 12.49 -29.04 -11.00
CA THR A 334 11.28 -28.67 -10.27
C THR A 334 11.62 -27.65 -9.21
N TYR A 335 10.82 -26.61 -9.14
CA TYR A 335 10.94 -25.53 -8.16
C TYR A 335 9.59 -25.22 -7.52
N TYR A 336 9.64 -24.54 -6.40
CA TYR A 336 8.44 -24.06 -5.71
C TYR A 336 8.55 -22.55 -5.54
N MET A 337 7.42 -21.88 -5.68
CA MET A 337 7.24 -20.48 -5.31
C MET A 337 6.39 -20.42 -4.07
N ARG A 338 6.84 -19.71 -3.07
CA ARG A 338 6.10 -19.43 -1.85
C ARG A 338 5.80 -17.95 -1.81
N ILE A 339 4.51 -17.62 -1.84
CA ILE A 339 4.00 -16.26 -1.75
C ILE A 339 3.58 -16.02 -0.31
N ASP A 340 3.97 -14.89 0.25
CA ASP A 340 3.74 -14.55 1.66
C ASP A 340 3.43 -13.06 1.77
N GLY A 341 2.56 -12.69 2.69
CA GLY A 341 2.35 -11.29 3.09
C GLY A 341 3.38 -10.89 4.14
N LYS A 342 4.30 -10.02 3.78
CA LYS A 342 5.31 -9.49 4.70
C LYS A 342 5.01 -8.05 5.07
N GLY A 343 5.48 -7.66 6.24
CA GLY A 343 5.55 -6.26 6.58
C GLY A 343 6.80 -5.60 5.96
N ASN A 344 6.88 -4.32 6.18
CA ASN A 344 8.02 -3.50 5.78
C ASN A 344 8.57 -2.72 6.99
N ILE A 345 9.41 -1.71 6.75
CA ILE A 345 9.96 -0.91 7.86
C ILE A 345 8.93 -0.10 8.64
N TYR A 346 7.74 0.09 8.07
CA TYR A 346 6.67 0.87 8.68
C TYR A 346 5.51 -0.01 9.12
N ALA A 347 5.10 -0.96 8.29
CA ALA A 347 3.96 -1.84 8.51
C ALA A 347 4.40 -3.20 9.09
N PRO A 348 3.73 -3.72 10.12
CA PRO A 348 3.97 -5.07 10.61
C PRO A 348 3.44 -6.13 9.62
N GLU A 349 3.98 -7.33 9.67
CA GLU A 349 3.48 -8.50 8.92
C GLU A 349 2.02 -8.85 9.27
N TYR A 350 1.59 -8.55 10.47
CA TYR A 350 0.30 -8.93 11.05
C TYR A 350 -0.91 -8.68 10.14
N GLY A 351 -0.99 -7.51 9.51
CA GLY A 351 -2.12 -7.10 8.69
C GLY A 351 -1.81 -7.07 7.19
N SER A 352 -0.64 -7.55 6.77
CA SER A 352 -0.26 -7.63 5.36
C SER A 352 -1.00 -8.78 4.68
N LEU A 353 -2.27 -8.58 4.40
CA LEU A 353 -3.23 -9.56 3.90
C LEU A 353 -3.95 -9.00 2.67
N GLY A 354 -4.41 -9.87 1.77
CA GLY A 354 -5.17 -9.42 0.60
C GLY A 354 -4.89 -10.21 -0.67
N SER A 355 -5.42 -9.70 -1.78
CA SER A 355 -5.34 -10.37 -3.07
C SER A 355 -4.04 -10.03 -3.80
N TYR A 356 -3.58 -10.97 -4.63
CA TYR A 356 -2.46 -10.75 -5.52
C TYR A 356 -2.65 -11.41 -6.88
N SER A 357 -1.86 -10.97 -7.85
CA SER A 357 -1.65 -11.65 -9.12
C SER A 357 -0.17 -11.88 -9.35
N LEU A 358 0.18 -13.04 -9.88
CA LEU A 358 1.52 -13.40 -10.27
C LEU A 358 1.56 -13.62 -11.77
N GLN A 359 2.32 -12.81 -12.47
CA GLN A 359 2.61 -12.94 -13.90
C GLN A 359 3.99 -13.58 -14.05
N ALA A 360 4.04 -14.76 -14.67
CA ALA A 360 5.26 -15.50 -14.89
C ALA A 360 5.59 -15.58 -16.37
N THR A 361 6.85 -15.38 -16.72
CA THR A 361 7.36 -15.63 -18.08
C THR A 361 8.62 -16.48 -17.99
N TYR A 362 8.63 -17.57 -18.73
CA TYR A 362 9.79 -18.42 -18.91
C TYR A 362 10.28 -18.36 -20.36
N THR A 363 11.57 -18.09 -20.53
CA THR A 363 12.23 -18.09 -21.84
C THR A 363 13.36 -19.11 -21.83
N ASP A 364 13.29 -20.07 -22.74
CA ASP A 364 14.34 -21.05 -22.93
C ASP A 364 15.65 -20.37 -23.32
N ALA A 365 16.69 -20.54 -22.53
CA ALA A 365 18.01 -19.96 -22.74
C ALA A 365 18.99 -20.91 -23.44
N THR A 366 18.59 -22.16 -23.72
CA THR A 366 19.44 -23.08 -24.51
C THR A 366 19.66 -22.59 -25.95
N LEU A 367 18.81 -21.66 -26.39
CA LEU A 367 18.91 -20.96 -27.67
C LEU A 367 19.55 -19.57 -27.56
N LEU A 368 19.98 -19.16 -26.37
CA LEU A 368 20.56 -17.83 -26.13
C LEU A 368 22.09 -17.92 -26.05
N PRO A 369 22.82 -16.97 -26.62
CA PRO A 369 24.29 -16.94 -26.58
C PRO A 369 24.86 -16.64 -25.19
N ILE A 370 24.02 -16.35 -24.21
CA ILE A 370 24.43 -16.05 -22.84
C ILE A 370 24.09 -17.20 -21.87
N ARG A 371 25.05 -17.71 -21.14
CA ARG A 371 24.88 -18.78 -20.16
C ARG A 371 24.52 -18.24 -18.77
N ARG A 372 25.08 -17.07 -18.41
CA ARG A 372 24.84 -16.46 -17.11
C ARG A 372 25.06 -14.96 -17.15
N LEU A 373 24.08 -14.18 -16.71
CA LEU A 373 24.19 -12.77 -16.43
C LEU A 373 23.55 -12.52 -15.06
N GLU A 374 24.38 -12.33 -14.04
CA GLU A 374 23.94 -12.22 -12.65
C GLU A 374 24.52 -10.97 -12.03
N LEU A 375 23.65 -10.14 -11.42
CA LEU A 375 24.03 -9.01 -10.62
C LEU A 375 23.86 -9.35 -9.14
N ARG A 376 24.85 -9.00 -8.33
CA ARG A 376 24.82 -9.06 -6.87
C ARG A 376 25.14 -7.69 -6.30
N GLY A 377 24.62 -7.42 -5.12
CA GLY A 377 24.90 -6.17 -4.46
C GLY A 377 24.81 -6.26 -2.94
N ARG A 378 25.52 -5.35 -2.28
CA ARG A 378 25.48 -5.21 -0.84
C ARG A 378 25.62 -3.75 -0.46
N LEU A 379 25.13 -3.43 0.73
CA LEU A 379 25.44 -2.18 1.40
C LEU A 379 26.77 -2.33 2.15
N ASP A 380 27.69 -1.41 1.93
CA ASP A 380 28.99 -1.36 2.59
C ASP A 380 29.18 0.05 3.18
N GLY A 381 28.82 0.20 4.46
CA GLY A 381 28.68 1.52 5.08
C GLY A 381 27.48 2.28 4.50
N ASP A 382 27.78 3.31 3.71
CA ASP A 382 26.83 4.14 2.97
C ASP A 382 26.99 4.00 1.44
N MET A 383 27.84 3.07 1.02
CA MET A 383 28.10 2.75 -0.38
C MET A 383 27.28 1.55 -0.83
N HIS A 384 26.65 1.64 -2.00
CA HIS A 384 26.11 0.48 -2.70
C HIS A 384 27.23 -0.15 -3.53
N THR A 385 27.62 -1.36 -3.16
CA THR A 385 28.64 -2.12 -3.89
C THR A 385 27.96 -3.19 -4.74
N LEU A 386 28.14 -3.10 -6.04
CA LEU A 386 27.59 -4.01 -7.04
C LEU A 386 28.70 -4.91 -7.58
N SER A 387 28.40 -6.15 -7.86
CA SER A 387 29.29 -7.07 -8.58
C SER A 387 28.45 -7.94 -9.52
N TRP A 388 29.00 -8.31 -10.67
CA TRP A 388 28.26 -9.10 -11.65
C TRP A 388 29.11 -10.15 -12.33
N LEU A 389 28.44 -11.19 -12.80
CA LEU A 389 29.01 -12.26 -13.60
C LEU A 389 28.35 -12.25 -14.98
N ILE A 390 29.19 -12.32 -16.02
CA ILE A 390 28.76 -12.53 -17.40
C ILE A 390 29.47 -13.79 -17.88
N ASP A 391 28.71 -14.83 -18.22
CA ASP A 391 29.17 -16.05 -18.86
C ASP A 391 28.44 -16.22 -20.19
N ALA A 392 29.16 -15.96 -21.29
CA ALA A 392 28.63 -15.93 -22.63
C ALA A 392 29.69 -16.37 -23.61
N ASP A 393 29.27 -16.87 -24.77
CA ASP A 393 30.15 -17.21 -25.89
C ASP A 393 30.50 -15.98 -26.76
N GLU A 394 29.65 -14.91 -26.69
CA GLU A 394 29.84 -13.66 -27.41
C GLU A 394 30.65 -12.63 -26.60
N HIS A 395 31.27 -11.70 -27.32
CA HIS A 395 31.97 -10.59 -26.69
C HIS A 395 31.03 -9.48 -26.24
N VAL A 396 31.26 -8.96 -25.01
CA VAL A 396 30.55 -7.81 -24.48
C VAL A 396 30.97 -6.54 -25.22
N MET A 397 30.09 -5.96 -25.99
CA MET A 397 30.29 -4.65 -26.64
C MET A 397 30.06 -3.50 -25.66
N LYS A 398 29.05 -3.63 -24.83
CA LYS A 398 28.62 -2.58 -23.92
C LYS A 398 27.98 -3.19 -22.67
N GLN A 399 28.26 -2.62 -21.51
CA GLN A 399 27.55 -2.92 -20.27
C GLN A 399 27.17 -1.63 -19.57
N VAL A 400 25.95 -1.57 -19.07
CA VAL A 400 25.37 -0.41 -18.38
C VAL A 400 24.77 -0.87 -17.07
N ILE A 401 25.11 -0.18 -15.98
CA ILE A 401 24.38 -0.31 -14.74
C ILE A 401 23.17 0.60 -14.82
N GLU A 402 22.00 0.06 -14.65
CA GLU A 402 20.77 0.82 -14.59
C GLU A 402 20.22 0.84 -13.16
N VAL A 403 19.58 1.95 -12.79
CA VAL A 403 18.99 2.18 -11.49
C VAL A 403 17.52 2.57 -11.62
N SER A 404 16.72 2.11 -10.69
CA SER A 404 15.29 2.44 -10.58
C SER A 404 14.92 2.68 -9.11
N ASN A 405 13.94 3.53 -8.89
CA ASN A 405 13.30 3.75 -7.58
C ASN A 405 11.90 3.12 -7.47
N ASN A 406 11.39 2.52 -8.56
CA ASN A 406 10.05 1.95 -8.61
C ASN A 406 9.99 0.55 -9.26
N GLY A 407 11.15 -0.01 -9.67
CA GLY A 407 11.23 -1.32 -10.31
C GLY A 407 10.67 -1.42 -11.73
N ILE A 408 10.06 -0.35 -12.23
CA ILE A 408 9.43 -0.29 -13.56
C ILE A 408 10.29 0.50 -14.54
N ASN A 409 10.68 1.71 -14.14
CA ASN A 409 11.44 2.63 -14.96
C ASN A 409 12.90 2.61 -14.54
N PHE A 410 13.75 2.00 -15.36
CA PHE A 410 15.19 1.97 -15.17
C PHE A 410 15.86 3.05 -16.02
N THR A 411 16.80 3.76 -15.42
CA THR A 411 17.64 4.77 -16.10
C THR A 411 19.10 4.41 -15.98
N PRO A 412 19.93 4.68 -16.99
CA PRO A 412 21.37 4.47 -16.89
C PRO A 412 21.98 5.22 -15.69
N LEU A 413 22.69 4.51 -14.84
CA LEU A 413 23.49 5.06 -13.75
C LEU A 413 24.92 5.31 -14.18
N ASP A 414 25.54 4.28 -14.78
CA ASP A 414 26.92 4.34 -15.28
C ASP A 414 27.15 3.29 -16.37
N GLN A 415 28.21 3.49 -17.15
CA GLN A 415 28.67 2.56 -18.18
C GLN A 415 30.10 2.11 -17.86
N PRO A 416 30.28 1.11 -17.00
CA PRO A 416 31.61 0.60 -16.65
C PRO A 416 32.31 0.03 -17.88
N ASN A 417 33.68 0.06 -17.85
CA ASN A 417 34.46 -0.63 -18.85
C ASN A 417 34.11 -2.13 -18.90
N ASN A 418 34.08 -2.70 -20.12
CA ASN A 418 33.63 -4.09 -20.36
C ASN A 418 34.42 -5.16 -19.60
N ALA A 419 35.64 -4.85 -19.14
CA ALA A 419 36.45 -5.75 -18.31
C ALA A 419 36.09 -5.70 -16.81
N LEU A 420 35.43 -4.67 -16.35
CA LEU A 420 35.04 -4.54 -14.95
C LEU A 420 33.88 -5.47 -14.59
N ARG A 421 33.91 -5.95 -13.34
CA ARG A 421 32.85 -6.82 -12.77
C ARG A 421 32.41 -6.34 -11.38
N ASN A 422 32.76 -5.11 -11.03
CA ASN A 422 32.31 -4.46 -9.80
C ASN A 422 32.16 -2.96 -10.03
N TYR A 423 31.34 -2.34 -9.18
CA TYR A 423 31.07 -0.91 -9.17
C TYR A 423 30.61 -0.49 -7.77
N SER A 424 31.04 0.68 -7.34
CA SER A 424 30.57 1.23 -6.07
C SER A 424 29.94 2.59 -6.30
N TYR A 425 28.78 2.79 -5.73
CA TYR A 425 27.98 3.99 -5.87
C TYR A 425 27.53 4.50 -4.51
N HIS A 426 27.65 5.80 -4.30
CA HIS A 426 27.14 6.48 -3.11
C HIS A 426 25.84 7.19 -3.45
N PRO A 427 24.67 6.61 -3.16
CA PRO A 427 23.39 7.24 -3.45
C PRO A 427 23.18 8.47 -2.56
N LEU A 428 22.67 9.53 -3.14
CA LEU A 428 22.31 10.76 -2.42
C LEU A 428 20.91 10.68 -1.81
N ASP A 429 20.22 9.54 -1.97
CA ASP A 429 18.85 9.33 -1.54
C ASP A 429 18.80 8.15 -0.56
N ASN A 430 17.94 8.26 0.44
CA ASN A 430 17.70 7.21 1.45
C ASN A 430 16.78 6.10 0.98
N ARG A 431 16.09 6.32 -0.14
CA ARG A 431 15.17 5.34 -0.66
C ARG A 431 15.93 4.10 -1.13
N PRO A 432 15.36 2.90 -0.94
CA PRO A 432 15.90 1.72 -1.58
C PRO A 432 16.00 1.95 -3.09
N LEU A 433 17.11 1.51 -3.66
CA LEU A 433 17.35 1.59 -5.10
C LEU A 433 17.45 0.18 -5.66
N LEU A 434 16.79 -0.01 -6.81
CA LEU A 434 16.86 -1.26 -7.55
C LEU A 434 17.87 -1.10 -8.68
N TYR A 435 18.67 -2.13 -8.89
CA TYR A 435 19.72 -2.14 -9.90
C TYR A 435 19.57 -3.34 -10.81
N ARG A 436 19.95 -3.16 -12.08
CA ARG A 436 20.16 -4.24 -13.03
C ARG A 436 21.33 -3.92 -13.96
N MET A 437 21.92 -4.96 -14.54
CA MET A 437 22.88 -4.82 -15.62
C MET A 437 22.15 -4.95 -16.96
N HIS A 438 22.46 -4.05 -17.87
CA HIS A 438 22.07 -4.11 -19.28
C HIS A 438 23.34 -4.36 -20.09
N VAL A 439 23.41 -5.45 -20.84
CA VAL A 439 24.58 -5.87 -21.58
C VAL A 439 24.21 -6.04 -23.06
N THR A 440 25.00 -5.41 -23.93
CA THR A 440 24.92 -5.58 -25.38
C THR A 440 26.12 -6.38 -25.86
N PHE A 441 25.89 -7.44 -26.64
CA PHE A 441 26.95 -8.27 -27.22
C PHE A 441 27.26 -7.87 -28.67
N ASP A 442 28.35 -8.44 -29.22
CA ASP A 442 28.82 -8.17 -30.58
C ASP A 442 27.83 -8.60 -31.69
N ASN A 443 26.90 -9.52 -31.37
CA ASN A 443 25.76 -9.87 -32.22
C ASN A 443 24.58 -8.86 -32.13
N LEU A 444 24.79 -7.70 -31.48
CA LEU A 444 23.83 -6.61 -31.24
C LEU A 444 22.62 -7.03 -30.38
N LYS A 445 22.61 -8.21 -29.79
CA LYS A 445 21.56 -8.60 -28.85
C LYS A 445 21.81 -7.99 -27.48
N GLU A 446 20.71 -7.63 -26.82
CA GLU A 446 20.70 -7.00 -25.51
C GLU A 446 20.09 -7.93 -24.46
N TYR A 447 20.70 -7.98 -23.30
CA TYR A 447 20.25 -8.81 -22.17
C TYR A 447 20.32 -8.01 -20.88
N TYR A 448 19.44 -8.40 -19.94
CA TYR A 448 19.38 -7.80 -18.61
C TYR A 448 19.66 -8.86 -17.55
N SER A 449 20.35 -8.47 -16.50
CA SER A 449 20.54 -9.32 -15.32
C SER A 449 19.25 -9.40 -14.49
N ASN A 450 19.29 -10.23 -13.44
CA ASN A 450 18.36 -10.10 -12.32
C ASN A 450 18.39 -8.67 -11.77
N VAL A 451 17.25 -8.25 -11.22
CA VAL A 451 17.12 -7.00 -10.45
C VAL A 451 17.48 -7.28 -8.99
N ILE A 452 18.25 -6.39 -8.40
CA ILE A 452 18.56 -6.43 -6.97
C ILE A 452 18.14 -5.12 -6.32
N ALA A 453 17.67 -5.17 -5.08
CA ALA A 453 17.35 -4.01 -4.27
C ALA A 453 18.40 -3.83 -3.17
N ILE A 454 18.95 -2.63 -3.02
CA ILE A 454 19.83 -2.27 -1.92
C ILE A 454 19.21 -1.10 -1.16
N ARG A 455 19.03 -1.31 0.14
CA ARG A 455 18.50 -0.33 1.07
C ARG A 455 19.64 0.25 1.90
N GLN A 456 19.68 1.57 2.04
CA GLN A 456 20.55 2.19 3.02
C GLN A 456 20.06 1.87 4.44
N GLY A 457 20.96 1.35 5.27
CA GLY A 457 20.65 0.94 6.64
C GLY A 457 20.48 2.09 7.64
N LYS A 458 20.77 3.33 7.21
CA LYS A 458 20.56 4.56 7.99
C LYS A 458 19.97 5.63 7.09
N ALA A 459 18.97 6.35 7.60
CA ALA A 459 18.47 7.52 6.93
C ALA A 459 19.62 8.49 6.66
N VAL A 460 19.86 8.86 5.39
CA VAL A 460 20.79 9.95 5.05
C VAL A 460 20.14 11.22 5.57
N LYS A 461 20.70 11.79 6.60
CA LYS A 461 20.22 12.98 7.29
C LYS A 461 21.17 14.15 7.06
N PRO A 462 20.72 15.37 7.20
CA PRO A 462 21.62 16.53 7.22
C PRO A 462 22.73 16.32 8.27
N GLN A 463 23.95 16.65 7.91
CA GLN A 463 25.13 16.51 8.79
C GLN A 463 25.92 17.79 8.81
N LEU A 464 26.51 18.08 9.96
CA LEU A 464 27.48 19.17 10.10
C LEU A 464 28.81 18.79 9.47
N VAL A 465 29.38 19.69 8.68
CA VAL A 465 30.77 19.58 8.21
C VAL A 465 31.69 20.09 9.32
N GLY A 466 31.87 19.25 10.33
CA GLY A 466 32.58 19.60 11.56
C GLY A 466 31.67 20.12 12.66
N ASN A 467 31.96 19.70 13.89
CA ASN A 467 31.18 20.03 15.08
C ASN A 467 31.83 21.11 15.97
N THR A 468 32.98 21.66 15.55
CA THR A 468 33.68 22.77 16.22
C THR A 468 33.78 23.94 15.27
N ILE A 469 33.10 25.03 15.59
CA ILE A 469 32.87 26.17 14.71
C ILE A 469 33.65 27.38 15.22
N PRO A 470 34.80 27.70 14.60
CA PRO A 470 35.59 28.88 15.00
C PRO A 470 35.02 30.21 14.45
N GLY A 471 34.25 30.15 13.36
CA GLY A 471 33.62 31.30 12.70
C GLY A 471 32.15 31.48 13.04
N ASN A 472 31.49 32.36 12.33
CA ASN A 472 30.06 32.66 12.53
C ASN A 472 29.14 31.88 11.59
N ASN A 473 29.63 30.88 10.91
CA ASN A 473 28.85 30.01 10.01
C ASN A 473 29.10 28.55 10.31
N VAL A 474 28.03 27.80 10.29
CA VAL A 474 28.04 26.33 10.31
C VAL A 474 27.80 25.83 8.90
N THR A 475 28.62 24.93 8.42
CA THR A 475 28.42 24.27 7.12
C THR A 475 27.65 22.97 7.34
N VAL A 476 26.56 22.82 6.61
CA VAL A 476 25.70 21.64 6.62
C VAL A 476 25.77 20.98 5.26
N ASN A 477 26.00 19.68 5.22
CA ASN A 477 25.79 18.84 4.03
C ASN A 477 24.43 18.17 4.15
N SER A 478 23.51 18.45 3.23
CA SER A 478 22.12 18.02 3.29
C SER A 478 21.73 17.18 2.07
N PRO A 479 21.04 16.03 2.25
CA PRO A 479 20.60 15.18 1.14
C PRO A 479 19.38 15.75 0.38
N ALA A 480 18.62 16.65 1.02
CA ALA A 480 17.44 17.31 0.47
C ALA A 480 17.26 18.68 1.14
N ASN A 481 16.13 19.32 0.91
CA ASN A 481 15.78 20.56 1.58
C ASN A 481 15.19 20.26 2.96
N TYR A 482 15.73 20.88 4.01
CA TYR A 482 15.25 20.74 5.39
C TYR A 482 15.08 22.09 6.05
N TYR A 483 14.10 22.18 6.95
CA TYR A 483 14.04 23.28 7.91
C TYR A 483 15.04 23.02 9.04
N TYR A 484 15.72 24.06 9.50
CA TYR A 484 16.59 23.95 10.66
C TYR A 484 16.17 24.92 11.77
N GLN A 485 16.51 24.57 13.00
CA GLN A 485 16.44 25.40 14.19
C GLN A 485 17.74 25.27 14.98
N ILE A 486 18.33 26.38 15.40
CA ILE A 486 19.45 26.40 16.32
C ILE A 486 18.94 26.74 17.70
N ILE A 487 19.26 25.91 18.68
CA ILE A 487 18.82 26.03 20.07
C ILE A 487 20.02 26.01 21.01
N ASP A 488 19.92 26.75 22.11
CA ASP A 488 20.91 26.73 23.18
C ASP A 488 20.63 25.58 24.18
N GLN A 489 21.50 25.43 25.18
CA GLN A 489 21.40 24.38 26.19
C GLN A 489 20.13 24.49 27.07
N SER A 490 19.50 25.65 27.12
CA SER A 490 18.24 25.87 27.84
C SER A 490 17.00 25.54 27.00
N GLY A 491 17.20 25.14 25.73
CA GLY A 491 16.11 24.85 24.77
C GLY A 491 15.57 26.09 24.07
N ARG A 492 16.16 27.29 24.29
CA ARG A 492 15.72 28.52 23.64
C ARG A 492 16.17 28.51 22.16
N MET A 493 15.25 28.75 21.24
CA MET A 493 15.53 28.90 19.82
C MET A 493 16.25 30.23 19.56
N LEU A 494 17.39 30.14 18.87
CA LEU A 494 18.23 31.31 18.53
C LEU A 494 18.10 31.71 17.06
N SER A 495 17.97 30.72 16.16
CA SER A 495 17.86 30.91 14.72
C SER A 495 17.06 29.81 14.09
N LYS A 496 16.43 30.09 12.96
CA LYS A 496 15.75 29.11 12.11
C LYS A 496 15.87 29.49 10.63
N GLY A 497 15.74 28.54 9.75
CA GLY A 497 15.79 28.74 8.30
C GLY A 497 15.69 27.44 7.55
N THR A 498 16.15 27.45 6.31
CA THR A 498 16.20 26.27 5.44
C THR A 498 17.64 25.98 5.01
N VAL A 499 17.98 24.70 4.87
CA VAL A 499 19.16 24.23 4.16
C VAL A 499 18.71 23.55 2.89
N GLU A 500 19.40 23.81 1.81
CA GLU A 500 19.12 23.19 0.51
C GLU A 500 19.94 21.92 0.33
N LYS A 501 19.56 21.10 -0.65
CA LYS A 501 20.33 19.93 -1.04
C LYS A 501 21.77 20.30 -1.40
N GLY A 502 22.73 19.59 -0.82
CA GLY A 502 24.17 19.84 -0.96
C GLY A 502 24.74 20.62 0.23
N TYR A 503 25.77 21.42 0.00
CA TYR A 503 26.42 22.22 1.04
C TYR A 503 25.73 23.56 1.23
N SER A 504 25.25 23.80 2.44
CA SER A 504 24.63 25.07 2.86
C SER A 504 25.45 25.70 3.98
N SER A 505 25.60 27.03 3.95
CA SER A 505 26.23 27.79 5.02
C SER A 505 25.15 28.47 5.87
N VAL A 506 25.06 28.07 7.13
CA VAL A 506 24.09 28.59 8.09
C VAL A 506 24.77 29.60 8.99
N ALA A 507 24.27 30.85 8.93
CA ALA A 507 24.81 31.95 9.76
C ALA A 507 24.35 31.80 11.23
N LEU A 508 25.30 31.88 12.16
CA LEU A 508 25.05 31.74 13.59
C LEU A 508 24.66 33.07 14.26
N GLY A 509 24.80 34.19 13.54
CA GLY A 509 24.59 35.49 14.13
C GLY A 509 25.57 35.81 15.29
N SER A 510 25.14 36.59 16.25
CA SER A 510 25.94 37.02 17.41
C SER A 510 25.72 36.07 18.60
N ILE A 511 26.02 34.76 18.43
CA ILE A 511 25.96 33.81 19.56
C ILE A 511 27.33 33.72 20.26
N HIS A 512 27.33 33.52 21.59
CA HIS A 512 28.55 33.43 22.40
C HIS A 512 29.21 32.06 22.22
N THR A 513 30.48 31.97 22.66
CA THR A 513 31.16 30.69 22.82
C THR A 513 30.33 29.73 23.68
N GLY A 514 30.11 28.53 23.23
CA GLY A 514 29.25 27.59 23.94
C GLY A 514 28.84 26.38 23.11
N ILE A 515 27.98 25.55 23.71
CA ILE A 515 27.43 24.36 23.10
C ILE A 515 26.01 24.66 22.61
N TYR A 516 25.75 24.25 21.36
CA TYR A 516 24.48 24.48 20.69
C TYR A 516 24.03 23.20 20.01
N ILE A 517 22.73 23.12 19.75
CA ILE A 517 22.11 22.04 18.99
C ILE A 517 21.48 22.66 17.75
N ILE A 518 21.77 22.08 16.60
CA ILE A 518 21.02 22.32 15.38
C ILE A 518 20.07 21.15 15.15
N ARG A 519 18.82 21.47 14.95
CA ARG A 519 17.74 20.51 14.72
C ARG A 519 17.26 20.69 13.30
N PHE A 520 17.13 19.58 12.57
CA PHE A 520 16.63 19.55 11.21
C PHE A 520 15.28 18.84 11.17
N THR A 521 14.38 19.27 10.31
CA THR A 521 13.12 18.59 10.03
C THR A 521 12.72 18.76 8.56
N ASP A 522 12.14 17.71 7.98
CA ASP A 522 11.49 17.75 6.68
C ASP A 522 9.95 17.86 6.79
N GLY A 523 9.43 18.00 8.02
CA GLY A 523 8.01 18.04 8.33
C GLY A 523 7.51 16.71 8.93
N GLU A 524 8.17 15.59 8.64
CA GLU A 524 7.80 14.26 9.11
C GLU A 524 8.81 13.70 10.14
N GLN A 525 10.09 13.91 9.87
CA GLN A 525 11.16 13.42 10.73
C GLN A 525 11.98 14.57 11.29
N GLN A 526 12.65 14.31 12.40
CA GLN A 526 13.46 15.29 13.09
C GLN A 526 14.80 14.70 13.51
N TRP A 527 15.89 15.41 13.21
CA TRP A 527 17.26 15.06 13.61
C TRP A 527 17.89 16.19 14.37
N SER A 528 18.86 15.89 15.21
CA SER A 528 19.58 16.91 15.95
C SER A 528 21.06 16.57 15.98
N GLU A 529 21.89 17.58 15.74
CA GLU A 529 23.33 17.51 15.90
C GLU A 529 23.83 18.59 16.86
N LYS A 530 24.88 18.27 17.59
CA LYS A 530 25.51 19.15 18.56
C LYS A 530 26.76 19.77 17.97
N PHE A 531 26.93 21.09 18.15
CA PHE A 531 28.16 21.77 17.79
C PHE A 531 28.65 22.70 18.90
N ILE A 532 29.93 23.03 18.83
CA ILE A 532 30.63 23.92 19.77
C ILE A 532 31.03 25.17 19.00
N LYS A 533 30.52 26.30 19.40
CA LYS A 533 31.00 27.62 18.97
C LYS A 533 32.22 28.00 19.81
N LYS A 534 33.34 28.27 19.15
CA LYS A 534 34.56 28.78 19.79
C LYS A 534 34.64 30.29 19.74
#